data_ecf7948272d7eef0bbd159ab4327b60d
#
_entry.id   ecf7948272d7eef0bbd159ab4327b60d
#
_cell.length_a   1.000
_cell.length_b   1.000
_cell.length_c   1.000
_cell.angle_alpha   90.00
_cell.angle_beta   90.00
_cell.angle_gamma   90.00
#
_symmetry.space_group_name_H-M   'P 1'
#
loop_
_entity.id
_entity.type
_entity.pdbx_description
1 polymer ?
#
loop_
_entity_poly.entity_id
_entity_poly.type
_entity_poly.pdbx_seq_one_letter_code
_entity_poly.pdbx_strand_id
1 'polypeptide(L)'
;MIPVYVVTGLLGSGKTTLINLELRERKKLGSTEIISFETGNTEFIKSPLSIEPDDIEENLSHVVQQIQDYISTTTPKEIWIEWNGMFSFQQLELIFFNSILKEFCHLERVIYTAKSNSITSMIQALGDRVVSQLYSADYIMLYANDTTQIKAVKKLLQSYNPECSLLVNPTEKDIHNRLSQPIWPWSLYGIVAILTLYILLVTVFRHSISYSIHQVLAIASGIIFEGIPFLLLGTIISSAITLLVPDRWLMRYLKANSIKSYGIAIGSGLVLPICDCATIPMFNALLKRGIPQHIGLLFMLASPIMNPIALLATYYAFPDTPQIILARIIGGILIACMVALTFKWKPHKLSTITNNLPQPKDYQYGSSNQEGNKKKIFLLHVEREFSQLLIYFSAAAFTLALFQVWIKPTFFSGSLDVATPIANALLLALAFLFSLCSTSDAIIGRSLSNLFPISAVLGFLWLGPMIDIKNVYMLRQYISTSFILRLVITISIITYIMTLLFQFLFNV
;
A
#
# COMPACT_ATOMS: atom_id res chain seq x y z
N MET A 1 30.38 4.17 -5.99
CA MET A 1 29.65 5.04 -5.07
C MET A 1 29.84 4.54 -3.66
N ILE A 2 30.18 5.40 -2.74
CA ILE A 2 30.49 5.09 -1.35
C ILE A 2 29.17 4.97 -0.58
N PRO A 3 28.87 3.83 0.09
CA PRO A 3 27.70 3.67 0.91
C PRO A 3 27.77 4.54 2.18
N VAL A 4 26.68 5.26 2.45
CA VAL A 4 26.54 6.16 3.59
C VAL A 4 25.50 5.58 4.56
N TYR A 5 25.91 5.38 5.80
CA TYR A 5 25.05 4.96 6.91
C TYR A 5 24.79 6.16 7.81
N VAL A 6 23.54 6.47 8.05
CA VAL A 6 23.15 7.62 8.90
C VAL A 6 22.58 7.12 10.20
N VAL A 7 23.16 7.55 11.31
CA VAL A 7 22.63 7.32 12.65
C VAL A 7 22.12 8.65 13.18
N THR A 8 20.84 8.71 13.45
CA THR A 8 20.17 9.94 13.92
C THR A 8 19.37 9.68 15.19
N GLY A 9 18.95 10.72 15.86
CA GLY A 9 18.26 10.66 17.14
C GLY A 9 18.76 11.76 18.08
N LEU A 10 18.12 11.92 19.21
CA LEU A 10 18.45 12.99 20.15
C LEU A 10 19.76 12.76 20.90
N LEU A 11 20.28 13.81 21.49
CA LEU A 11 21.50 13.74 22.32
C LEU A 11 21.31 12.68 23.43
N GLY A 12 22.33 11.82 23.61
CA GLY A 12 22.30 10.77 24.60
C GLY A 12 21.36 9.58 24.27
N SER A 13 20.86 9.44 23.04
CA SER A 13 20.06 8.30 22.60
C SER A 13 20.87 7.05 22.26
N GLY A 14 22.21 7.13 22.25
CA GLY A 14 23.10 6.01 21.98
C GLY A 14 23.66 5.96 20.55
N LYS A 15 23.63 7.04 19.80
CA LYS A 15 24.16 7.13 18.42
C LYS A 15 25.62 6.75 18.32
N THR A 16 26.49 7.47 19.07
CA THR A 16 27.93 7.25 19.11
C THR A 16 28.30 5.82 19.55
N THR A 17 27.56 5.30 20.54
CA THR A 17 27.72 3.93 21.01
C THR A 17 27.45 2.92 19.89
N LEU A 18 26.39 3.13 19.12
CA LEU A 18 26.00 2.26 18.00
C LEU A 18 27.06 2.32 16.88
N ILE A 19 27.53 3.50 16.51
CA ILE A 19 28.61 3.66 15.52
C ILE A 19 29.86 2.95 15.98
N ASN A 20 30.26 3.13 17.22
CA ASN A 20 31.43 2.46 17.80
C ASN A 20 31.32 0.94 17.81
N LEU A 21 30.13 0.39 18.07
CA LEU A 21 29.86 -1.05 18.02
C LEU A 21 30.09 -1.60 16.62
N GLU A 22 29.47 -0.97 15.61
CA GLU A 22 29.61 -1.40 14.23
C GLU A 22 31.04 -1.28 13.71
N LEU A 23 31.76 -0.25 14.11
CA LEU A 23 33.18 -0.10 13.76
C LEU A 23 34.08 -1.17 14.34
N ARG A 24 33.78 -1.69 15.53
CA ARG A 24 34.53 -2.81 16.14
C ARG A 24 34.38 -4.07 15.32
N GLU A 25 33.16 -4.39 14.90
CA GLU A 25 32.87 -5.59 14.11
C GLU A 25 33.41 -5.48 12.67
N ARG A 26 33.39 -4.28 12.08
CA ARG A 26 33.79 -4.01 10.69
C ARG A 26 35.28 -3.74 10.50
N LYS A 27 36.08 -3.72 11.54
CA LYS A 27 37.56 -3.48 11.49
C LYS A 27 38.30 -4.31 10.43
N LYS A 28 37.73 -5.42 9.97
CA LYS A 28 38.29 -6.30 8.95
C LYS A 28 37.94 -5.92 7.50
N LEU A 29 37.05 -4.94 7.27
CA LEU A 29 36.43 -4.66 5.95
C LEU A 29 37.00 -3.47 5.17
N GLY A 30 37.98 -2.73 5.70
CA GLY A 30 38.64 -1.63 4.99
C GLY A 30 38.50 -0.26 5.66
N SER A 31 38.75 0.83 4.94
CA SER A 31 38.70 2.18 5.49
C SER A 31 37.26 2.65 5.65
N THR A 32 36.80 2.68 6.89
CA THR A 32 35.52 3.29 7.28
C THR A 32 35.80 4.67 7.87
N GLU A 33 35.10 5.69 7.42
CA GLU A 33 35.23 7.07 7.93
C GLU A 33 33.95 7.50 8.64
N ILE A 34 34.13 8.44 9.59
CA ILE A 34 33.05 8.97 10.42
C ILE A 34 32.94 10.48 10.18
N ILE A 35 31.71 10.94 10.02
CA ILE A 35 31.37 12.37 10.00
C ILE A 35 30.36 12.61 11.12
N SER A 36 30.70 13.50 12.07
CA SER A 36 29.82 13.88 13.17
C SER A 36 29.33 15.32 13.02
N PHE A 37 28.03 15.49 13.12
CA PHE A 37 27.33 16.78 13.14
C PHE A 37 26.82 17.11 14.56
N GLU A 38 27.42 16.50 15.56
CA GLU A 38 27.05 16.72 16.96
C GLU A 38 28.27 16.65 17.86
N THR A 39 28.35 17.56 18.81
CA THR A 39 29.36 17.54 19.88
C THR A 39 28.79 16.77 21.08
N GLY A 40 29.12 15.48 21.18
CA GLY A 40 28.68 14.60 22.25
C GLY A 40 29.74 14.34 23.32
N ASN A 41 29.34 13.81 24.48
CA ASN A 41 30.25 13.47 25.57
C ASN A 41 30.92 12.08 25.40
N THR A 42 30.56 11.30 24.40
CA THR A 42 31.09 9.96 24.14
C THR A 42 32.14 10.04 23.04
N GLU A 43 33.35 9.57 23.34
CA GLU A 43 34.43 9.53 22.36
C GLU A 43 34.23 8.45 21.32
N PHE A 44 34.54 8.78 20.05
CA PHE A 44 34.61 7.81 18.96
C PHE A 44 35.88 6.97 19.04
N ILE A 45 35.82 5.72 18.62
CA ILE A 45 36.99 4.84 18.51
C ILE A 45 37.98 5.36 17.46
N LYS A 46 37.48 6.04 16.43
CA LYS A 46 38.25 6.71 15.39
C LYS A 46 37.86 8.18 15.34
N SER A 47 38.82 9.09 15.25
CA SER A 47 38.55 10.52 15.17
C SER A 47 37.61 10.85 13.98
N PRO A 48 36.43 11.44 14.22
CA PRO A 48 35.50 11.80 13.15
C PRO A 48 35.94 13.12 12.49
N LEU A 49 35.47 13.34 11.27
CA LEU A 49 35.37 14.71 10.76
C LEU A 49 34.18 15.37 11.52
N SER A 50 34.52 16.34 12.40
CA SER A 50 33.50 17.07 13.17
C SER A 50 33.10 18.32 12.42
N ILE A 51 31.79 18.50 12.23
CA ILE A 51 31.19 19.68 11.60
C ILE A 51 30.33 20.36 12.66
N GLU A 52 30.53 21.62 12.87
CA GLU A 52 29.74 22.36 13.86
C GLU A 52 28.31 22.59 13.36
N PRO A 53 27.32 22.50 14.26
CA PRO A 53 25.92 22.71 13.89
C PRO A 53 25.64 24.05 13.25
N ASP A 54 26.32 25.11 13.68
CA ASP A 54 26.16 26.47 13.17
C ASP A 54 26.62 26.62 11.71
N ASP A 55 27.60 25.83 11.27
CA ASP A 55 28.08 25.85 9.88
C ASP A 55 26.98 25.34 8.90
N ILE A 56 26.08 24.45 9.36
CA ILE A 56 24.99 23.93 8.54
C ILE A 56 23.96 25.03 8.23
N GLU A 57 23.69 25.92 9.18
CA GLU A 57 22.72 27.01 9.01
C GLU A 57 23.31 28.19 8.26
N GLU A 58 24.61 28.51 8.48
CA GLU A 58 25.26 29.71 7.93
C GLU A 58 25.92 29.49 6.57
N ASN A 59 26.55 28.32 6.34
CA ASN A 59 27.36 28.10 5.13
C ASN A 59 27.39 26.68 4.61
N LEU A 60 26.26 26.21 4.09
CA LEU A 60 26.10 24.86 3.56
C LEU A 60 27.14 24.51 2.47
N SER A 61 27.55 25.47 1.66
CA SER A 61 28.52 25.26 0.58
C SER A 61 29.89 24.91 1.13
N HIS A 62 30.29 25.55 2.23
CA HIS A 62 31.57 25.28 2.91
C HIS A 62 31.56 23.83 3.50
N VAL A 63 30.46 23.43 4.13
CA VAL A 63 30.30 22.08 4.66
C VAL A 63 30.43 21.03 3.56
N VAL A 64 29.78 21.23 2.42
CA VAL A 64 29.87 20.31 1.27
C VAL A 64 31.31 20.20 0.75
N GLN A 65 32.03 21.32 0.64
CA GLN A 65 33.42 21.34 0.19
C GLN A 65 34.34 20.63 1.19
N GLN A 66 34.19 20.87 2.47
CA GLN A 66 34.96 20.22 3.53
C GLN A 66 34.77 18.69 3.52
N ILE A 67 33.56 18.22 3.32
CA ILE A 67 33.25 16.77 3.19
C ILE A 67 33.89 16.22 1.90
N GLN A 68 33.82 16.96 0.79
CA GLN A 68 34.41 16.53 -0.48
C GLN A 68 35.94 16.39 -0.37
N ASP A 69 36.61 17.34 0.24
CA ASP A 69 38.04 17.30 0.46
C ASP A 69 38.43 16.14 1.38
N TYR A 70 37.65 15.88 2.41
CA TYR A 70 37.84 14.76 3.31
C TYR A 70 37.69 13.42 2.59
N ILE A 71 36.64 13.23 1.79
CA ILE A 71 36.40 12.01 1.00
C ILE A 71 37.53 11.78 -0.02
N SER A 72 37.97 12.86 -0.70
CA SER A 72 39.04 12.75 -1.71
C SER A 72 40.40 12.39 -1.09
N THR A 73 40.66 12.82 0.14
CA THR A 73 41.90 12.54 0.87
C THR A 73 41.91 11.14 1.47
N THR A 74 40.79 10.69 2.06
CA THR A 74 40.71 9.42 2.80
C THR A 74 40.29 8.24 1.93
N THR A 75 39.66 8.49 0.77
CA THR A 75 39.11 7.47 -0.14
C THR A 75 38.40 6.32 0.57
N PRO A 76 37.35 6.63 1.36
CA PRO A 76 36.70 5.64 2.21
C PRO A 76 35.91 4.61 1.41
N LYS A 77 35.80 3.38 1.93
CA LYS A 77 34.91 2.38 1.39
C LYS A 77 33.47 2.53 1.86
N GLU A 78 33.30 3.09 3.04
CA GLU A 78 31.98 3.39 3.64
C GLU A 78 32.09 4.60 4.57
N ILE A 79 31.01 5.34 4.75
CA ILE A 79 30.91 6.53 5.60
C ILE A 79 29.78 6.32 6.61
N TRP A 80 30.09 6.56 7.89
CA TRP A 80 29.10 6.62 8.96
C TRP A 80 28.89 8.07 9.38
N ILE A 81 27.61 8.50 9.40
CA ILE A 81 27.23 9.86 9.78
C ILE A 81 26.49 9.82 11.11
N GLU A 82 26.98 10.56 12.08
CA GLU A 82 26.21 10.91 13.26
C GLU A 82 25.46 12.21 13.00
N TRP A 83 24.16 12.10 12.74
CA TRP A 83 23.33 13.26 12.47
C TRP A 83 22.70 13.81 13.74
N ASN A 84 22.68 15.13 13.87
CA ASN A 84 22.11 15.81 15.02
C ASN A 84 20.58 15.73 15.01
N GLY A 85 20.00 15.26 16.12
CA GLY A 85 18.56 15.09 16.29
C GLY A 85 17.73 16.39 16.26
N MET A 86 18.37 17.54 16.34
CA MET A 86 17.72 18.86 16.29
C MET A 86 17.48 19.37 14.88
N PHE A 87 18.17 18.81 13.88
CA PHE A 87 18.02 19.19 12.48
C PHE A 87 17.04 18.28 11.73
N SER A 88 16.43 18.81 10.68
CA SER A 88 15.57 18.02 9.83
C SER A 88 16.39 17.05 8.95
N PHE A 89 15.81 15.91 8.57
CA PHE A 89 16.50 15.00 7.66
C PHE A 89 16.73 15.62 6.27
N GLN A 90 15.90 16.58 5.87
CA GLN A 90 16.03 17.31 4.61
C GLN A 90 17.36 18.10 4.51
N GLN A 91 17.87 18.62 5.63
CA GLN A 91 19.17 19.32 5.62
C GLN A 91 20.32 18.34 5.31
N LEU A 92 20.27 17.12 5.85
CA LEU A 92 21.22 16.08 5.47
C LEU A 92 21.12 15.72 3.97
N GLU A 93 19.91 15.63 3.43
CA GLU A 93 19.71 15.37 2.01
C GLU A 93 20.28 16.47 1.12
N LEU A 94 20.16 17.72 1.53
CA LEU A 94 20.77 18.84 0.81
C LEU A 94 22.29 18.74 0.77
N ILE A 95 22.94 18.34 1.87
CA ILE A 95 24.38 18.19 1.95
C ILE A 95 24.88 17.03 1.07
N PHE A 96 24.33 15.84 1.24
CA PHE A 96 24.89 14.63 0.64
C PHE A 96 24.28 14.26 -0.72
N PHE A 97 23.01 14.59 -0.95
CA PHE A 97 22.27 14.04 -2.08
C PHE A 97 21.76 15.08 -3.09
N ASN A 98 21.85 16.36 -2.77
CA ASN A 98 21.54 17.45 -3.69
C ASN A 98 22.78 18.31 -4.05
N SER A 99 23.96 17.91 -3.60
CA SER A 99 25.24 18.57 -3.85
C SER A 99 26.12 17.75 -4.81
N ILE A 100 27.36 18.20 -5.01
CA ILE A 100 28.41 17.49 -5.76
C ILE A 100 28.69 16.11 -5.15
N LEU A 101 28.48 15.94 -3.84
CA LEU A 101 28.70 14.64 -3.14
C LEU A 101 27.81 13.52 -3.64
N LYS A 102 26.71 13.83 -4.31
CA LYS A 102 25.82 12.86 -4.94
C LYS A 102 26.52 11.95 -5.95
N GLU A 103 27.54 12.43 -6.61
CA GLU A 103 28.28 11.62 -7.60
C GLU A 103 29.15 10.55 -6.92
N PHE A 104 29.55 10.80 -5.66
CA PHE A 104 30.46 9.95 -4.92
C PHE A 104 29.76 9.05 -3.90
N CYS A 105 28.67 9.52 -3.30
CA CYS A 105 27.98 8.88 -2.18
C CYS A 105 26.57 8.40 -2.52
N HIS A 106 26.12 7.33 -1.88
CA HIS A 106 24.71 6.90 -1.88
C HIS A 106 24.26 6.53 -0.47
N LEU A 107 23.04 6.90 -0.13
CA LEU A 107 22.42 6.55 1.15
C LEU A 107 22.13 5.06 1.18
N GLU A 108 22.77 4.33 2.09
CA GLU A 108 22.54 2.89 2.25
C GLU A 108 21.48 2.63 3.31
N ARG A 109 21.59 3.25 4.49
CA ARG A 109 20.67 3.03 5.62
C ARG A 109 20.53 4.25 6.50
N VAL A 110 19.34 4.43 7.07
CA VAL A 110 19.04 5.42 8.11
C VAL A 110 18.59 4.69 9.38
N ILE A 111 19.25 4.97 10.47
CA ILE A 111 19.00 4.35 11.77
C ILE A 111 18.62 5.44 12.76
N TYR A 112 17.41 5.35 13.30
CA TYR A 112 16.96 6.27 14.35
C TYR A 112 17.13 5.62 15.73
N THR A 113 17.82 6.29 16.65
CA THR A 113 17.97 5.81 18.03
C THR A 113 17.08 6.60 18.99
N ALA A 114 16.34 5.92 19.85
CA ALA A 114 15.40 6.54 20.79
C ALA A 114 15.40 5.88 22.16
N LYS A 115 15.11 6.65 23.20
CA LYS A 115 14.78 6.15 24.54
C LYS A 115 13.27 6.23 24.76
N SER A 116 12.67 5.18 25.33
CA SER A 116 11.22 5.07 25.51
C SER A 116 10.62 6.15 26.39
N ASN A 117 11.40 6.64 27.38
CA ASN A 117 10.96 7.64 28.36
C ASN A 117 10.94 9.08 27.81
N SER A 118 11.68 9.37 26.76
CA SER A 118 11.84 10.75 26.24
C SER A 118 11.22 10.97 24.87
N ILE A 119 11.04 9.94 24.07
CA ILE A 119 10.62 10.08 22.66
C ILE A 119 9.28 10.78 22.50
N THR A 120 8.29 10.49 23.37
CA THR A 120 6.95 11.07 23.26
C THR A 120 6.96 12.57 23.53
N SER A 121 7.65 13.02 24.58
CA SER A 121 7.80 14.44 24.89
C SER A 121 8.60 15.18 23.82
N MET A 122 9.58 14.54 23.22
CA MET A 122 10.40 15.12 22.18
C MET A 122 9.67 15.28 20.84
N ILE A 123 8.82 14.32 20.47
CA ILE A 123 7.93 14.46 19.30
C ILE A 123 6.99 15.66 19.51
N GLN A 124 6.50 15.88 20.73
CA GLN A 124 5.65 17.03 21.06
C GLN A 124 6.39 18.36 21.03
N ALA A 125 7.65 18.38 21.49
CA ALA A 125 8.45 19.59 21.59
C ALA A 125 9.08 20.03 20.25
N LEU A 126 9.60 19.08 19.47
CA LEU A 126 10.38 19.35 18.25
C LEU A 126 9.56 19.12 16.96
N GLY A 127 8.39 18.47 17.06
CA GLY A 127 7.42 18.31 15.97
C GLY A 127 8.07 17.76 14.68
N ASP A 128 8.00 18.54 13.62
CA ASP A 128 8.39 18.13 12.27
C ASP A 128 9.86 17.69 12.13
N ARG A 129 10.77 18.21 12.95
CA ARG A 129 12.21 17.85 12.88
C ARG A 129 12.42 16.38 13.25
N VAL A 130 11.84 15.93 14.35
CA VAL A 130 11.92 14.52 14.79
C VAL A 130 11.11 13.63 13.88
N VAL A 131 9.92 14.06 13.47
CA VAL A 131 9.05 13.30 12.59
C VAL A 131 9.71 13.04 11.23
N SER A 132 10.42 14.02 10.64
CA SER A 132 11.13 13.81 9.38
C SER A 132 12.21 12.73 9.48
N GLN A 133 12.94 12.69 10.58
CA GLN A 133 13.96 11.68 10.84
C GLN A 133 13.36 10.29 11.07
N LEU A 134 12.26 10.21 11.84
CA LEU A 134 11.53 8.96 12.06
C LEU A 134 10.96 8.40 10.76
N TYR A 135 10.43 9.27 9.91
CA TYR A 135 9.87 8.88 8.62
C TYR A 135 10.94 8.33 7.66
N SER A 136 12.13 8.93 7.67
CA SER A 136 13.25 8.51 6.81
C SER A 136 14.01 7.29 7.36
N ALA A 137 13.72 6.83 8.58
CA ALA A 137 14.44 5.73 9.22
C ALA A 137 14.04 4.36 8.65
N ASP A 138 15.02 3.57 8.22
CA ASP A 138 14.88 2.15 7.89
C ASP A 138 14.73 1.29 9.15
N TYR A 139 15.48 1.66 10.20
CA TYR A 139 15.49 1.01 11.50
C TYR A 139 15.26 2.02 12.62
N ILE A 140 14.39 1.66 13.57
CA ILE A 140 14.27 2.40 14.83
C ILE A 140 14.75 1.51 15.95
N MET A 141 15.80 1.94 16.65
CA MET A 141 16.33 1.28 17.83
C MET A 141 15.77 1.95 19.07
N LEU A 142 14.90 1.23 19.77
CA LEU A 142 14.23 1.72 20.97
C LEU A 142 14.87 1.12 22.21
N TYR A 143 15.52 1.94 23.02
CA TYR A 143 16.05 1.54 24.33
C TYR A 143 15.02 1.85 25.41
N ALA A 144 14.59 0.81 26.12
CA ALA A 144 13.53 0.90 27.13
C ALA A 144 13.91 0.15 28.40
N ASN A 145 13.75 0.80 29.55
CA ASN A 145 13.96 0.20 30.87
C ASN A 145 12.68 -0.41 31.45
N ASP A 146 11.49 0.01 30.94
CA ASP A 146 10.19 -0.41 31.45
C ASP A 146 9.36 -1.07 30.36
N THR A 147 8.88 -2.28 30.62
CA THR A 147 8.09 -3.08 29.67
C THR A 147 6.68 -2.54 29.43
N THR A 148 6.13 -1.79 30.37
CA THR A 148 4.75 -1.25 30.29
C THR A 148 4.64 -0.15 29.24
N GLN A 149 5.67 0.68 29.09
CA GLN A 149 5.71 1.78 28.13
C GLN A 149 6.00 1.32 26.71
N ILE A 150 6.67 0.17 26.53
CA ILE A 150 7.10 -0.33 25.22
C ILE A 150 5.94 -0.45 24.24
N LYS A 151 4.81 -1.01 24.66
CA LYS A 151 3.65 -1.23 23.79
C LYS A 151 3.07 0.08 23.25
N ALA A 152 2.97 1.10 24.10
CA ALA A 152 2.43 2.42 23.71
C ALA A 152 3.39 3.14 22.77
N VAL A 153 4.69 3.19 23.12
CA VAL A 153 5.73 3.83 22.31
C VAL A 153 5.91 3.11 20.99
N LYS A 154 5.90 1.77 20.98
CA LYS A 154 5.94 0.97 19.75
C LYS A 154 4.80 1.33 18.82
N LYS A 155 3.56 1.39 19.32
CA LYS A 155 2.39 1.78 18.54
C LYS A 155 2.51 3.21 18.02
N LEU A 156 3.04 4.12 18.82
CA LEU A 156 3.29 5.50 18.43
C LEU A 156 4.34 5.59 17.30
N LEU A 157 5.48 4.95 17.45
CA LEU A 157 6.54 4.97 16.42
C LEU A 157 6.11 4.31 15.12
N GLN A 158 5.40 3.19 15.21
CA GLN A 158 4.83 2.52 14.04
C GLN A 158 3.72 3.33 13.36
N SER A 159 3.08 4.28 14.07
CA SER A 159 2.12 5.19 13.44
C SER A 159 2.81 6.28 12.61
N TYR A 160 4.03 6.69 12.98
CA TYR A 160 4.83 7.64 12.20
C TYR A 160 5.55 6.98 11.02
N ASN A 161 6.11 5.81 11.24
CA ASN A 161 6.74 5.03 10.17
C ASN A 161 6.33 3.55 10.32
N PRO A 162 5.21 3.14 9.70
CA PRO A 162 4.77 1.75 9.73
C PRO A 162 5.73 0.82 8.99
N GLU A 163 6.62 1.42 8.23
CA GLU A 163 7.54 0.73 7.34
C GLU A 163 8.88 0.40 7.99
N CYS A 164 9.22 1.07 9.08
CA CYS A 164 10.49 0.84 9.75
C CYS A 164 10.53 -0.49 10.49
N SER A 165 11.71 -1.10 10.51
CA SER A 165 11.98 -2.23 11.38
C SER A 165 12.29 -1.73 12.79
N LEU A 166 11.36 -1.95 13.74
CA LEU A 166 11.55 -1.52 15.13
C LEU A 166 12.22 -2.62 15.95
N LEU A 167 13.39 -2.31 16.50
CA LEU A 167 14.17 -3.16 17.37
C LEU A 167 14.09 -2.61 18.81
N VAL A 168 13.65 -3.43 19.76
CA VAL A 168 13.55 -3.04 21.17
C VAL A 168 14.69 -3.69 21.94
N ASN A 169 15.50 -2.87 22.61
CA ASN A 169 16.70 -3.31 23.35
C ASN A 169 17.57 -4.31 22.53
N PRO A 170 17.96 -3.95 21.28
CA PRO A 170 18.68 -4.89 20.44
C PRO A 170 20.05 -5.23 21.05
N THR A 171 20.44 -6.50 20.92
CA THR A 171 21.81 -6.92 21.25
C THR A 171 22.79 -6.51 20.14
N GLU A 172 24.08 -6.46 20.43
CA GLU A 172 25.14 -6.15 19.44
C GLU A 172 25.04 -7.04 18.20
N LYS A 173 24.80 -8.34 18.41
CA LYS A 173 24.62 -9.31 17.32
C LYS A 173 23.37 -9.04 16.47
N ASP A 174 22.27 -8.62 17.10
CA ASP A 174 21.04 -8.29 16.38
C ASP A 174 21.24 -7.06 15.48
N ILE A 175 21.97 -6.06 15.97
CA ILE A 175 22.29 -4.85 15.22
C ILE A 175 23.13 -5.20 14.01
N HIS A 176 24.25 -5.87 14.22
CA HIS A 176 25.18 -6.25 13.14
C HIS A 176 24.52 -7.15 12.09
N ASN A 177 23.79 -8.17 12.51
CA ASN A 177 23.08 -9.07 11.59
C ASN A 177 22.04 -8.35 10.73
N ARG A 178 21.34 -7.37 11.29
CA ARG A 178 20.34 -6.59 10.55
C ARG A 178 20.96 -5.59 9.60
N LEU A 179 22.05 -4.95 9.98
CA LEU A 179 22.73 -3.94 9.16
C LEU A 179 23.59 -4.55 8.05
N SER A 180 24.08 -5.76 8.23
CA SER A 180 24.86 -6.48 7.20
C SER A 180 23.99 -7.24 6.19
N GLN A 181 22.71 -7.45 6.45
CA GLN A 181 21.82 -8.10 5.48
C GLN A 181 21.53 -7.16 4.31
N PRO A 182 21.72 -7.57 3.06
CA PRO A 182 21.33 -6.76 1.91
C PRO A 182 19.82 -6.53 1.97
N ILE A 183 19.36 -5.34 1.57
CA ILE A 183 17.93 -5.07 1.33
C ILE A 183 17.57 -5.79 0.03
N TRP A 184 17.31 -7.09 0.13
CA TRP A 184 16.88 -7.91 -0.99
C TRP A 184 15.38 -8.18 -0.85
N PRO A 185 14.60 -8.22 -1.93
CA PRO A 185 13.16 -8.49 -1.87
C PRO A 185 12.85 -9.95 -1.53
N TRP A 186 13.27 -10.37 -0.33
CA TRP A 186 13.07 -11.74 0.17
C TRP A 186 11.59 -12.13 0.22
N SER A 187 10.70 -11.16 0.39
CA SER A 187 9.27 -11.40 0.38
C SER A 187 8.78 -11.88 -0.99
N LEU A 188 9.26 -11.30 -2.09
CA LEU A 188 8.92 -11.71 -3.46
C LEU A 188 9.45 -13.12 -3.77
N TYR A 189 10.72 -13.38 -3.48
CA TYR A 189 11.31 -14.71 -3.66
C TYR A 189 10.69 -15.75 -2.74
N GLY A 190 10.38 -15.38 -1.49
CA GLY A 190 9.65 -16.23 -0.54
C GLY A 190 8.27 -16.60 -1.06
N ILE A 191 7.54 -15.65 -1.62
CA ILE A 191 6.22 -15.88 -2.23
C ILE A 191 6.34 -16.83 -3.43
N VAL A 192 7.30 -16.59 -4.33
CA VAL A 192 7.53 -17.47 -5.49
C VAL A 192 7.93 -18.86 -5.02
N ALA A 193 8.81 -18.98 -4.01
CA ALA A 193 9.20 -20.26 -3.43
C ALA A 193 8.02 -21.00 -2.78
N ILE A 194 7.16 -20.30 -2.03
CA ILE A 194 5.96 -20.87 -1.43
C ILE A 194 4.97 -21.33 -2.50
N LEU A 195 4.76 -20.54 -3.55
CA LEU A 195 3.89 -20.90 -4.67
C LEU A 195 4.43 -22.11 -5.44
N THR A 196 5.74 -22.16 -5.72
CA THR A 196 6.35 -23.30 -6.40
C THR A 196 6.31 -24.54 -5.53
N LEU A 197 6.61 -24.43 -4.23
CA LEU A 197 6.49 -25.53 -3.27
C LEU A 197 5.04 -26.01 -3.17
N TYR A 198 4.08 -25.11 -3.14
CA TYR A 198 2.66 -25.42 -3.12
C TYR A 198 2.24 -26.22 -4.38
N ILE A 199 2.63 -25.75 -5.59
CA ILE A 199 2.35 -26.47 -6.84
C ILE A 199 2.96 -27.86 -6.81
N LEU A 200 4.21 -27.98 -6.34
CA LEU A 200 4.92 -29.24 -6.24
C LEU A 200 4.23 -30.19 -5.25
N LEU A 201 3.80 -29.70 -4.10
CA LEU A 201 3.05 -30.49 -3.11
C LEU A 201 1.73 -30.96 -3.67
N VAL A 202 0.95 -30.11 -4.33
CA VAL A 202 -0.35 -30.48 -4.94
C VAL A 202 -0.16 -31.52 -6.04
N THR A 203 0.89 -31.42 -6.85
CA THR A 203 1.17 -32.38 -7.93
C THR A 203 1.66 -33.74 -7.40
N VAL A 204 2.55 -33.73 -6.40
CA VAL A 204 3.12 -34.95 -5.81
C VAL A 204 2.09 -35.72 -4.97
N PHE A 205 1.31 -34.98 -4.15
CA PHE A 205 0.33 -35.61 -3.25
C PHE A 205 -1.06 -35.75 -3.85
N ARG A 206 -1.20 -35.59 -5.15
CA ARG A 206 -2.51 -35.64 -5.88
C ARG A 206 -3.35 -36.86 -5.53
N HIS A 207 -2.75 -38.01 -5.30
CA HIS A 207 -3.47 -39.27 -4.99
C HIS A 207 -3.80 -39.47 -3.50
N SER A 208 -3.16 -38.71 -2.59
CA SER A 208 -3.35 -38.86 -1.14
C SER A 208 -4.33 -37.84 -0.54
N ILE A 209 -4.69 -36.80 -1.29
CA ILE A 209 -5.56 -35.72 -0.82
C ILE A 209 -7.03 -36.04 -1.17
N SER A 210 -7.93 -35.85 -0.22
CA SER A 210 -9.39 -35.98 -0.46
C SER A 210 -9.83 -35.10 -1.61
N TYR A 211 -10.75 -35.63 -2.46
CA TYR A 211 -11.25 -34.93 -3.64
C TYR A 211 -11.76 -33.50 -3.35
N SER A 212 -12.47 -33.31 -2.23
CA SER A 212 -12.95 -31.98 -1.82
C SER A 212 -11.82 -30.98 -1.51
N ILE A 213 -10.77 -31.42 -0.84
CA ILE A 213 -9.60 -30.58 -0.54
C ILE A 213 -8.86 -30.22 -1.83
N HIS A 214 -8.73 -31.18 -2.75
CA HIS A 214 -8.12 -30.93 -4.04
C HIS A 214 -8.88 -29.87 -4.85
N GLN A 215 -10.21 -29.93 -4.85
CA GLN A 215 -11.05 -28.90 -5.48
C GLN A 215 -10.83 -27.51 -4.85
N VAL A 216 -10.83 -27.40 -3.51
CA VAL A 216 -10.58 -26.13 -2.82
C VAL A 216 -9.21 -25.57 -3.21
N LEU A 217 -8.18 -26.40 -3.20
CA LEU A 217 -6.83 -25.96 -3.57
C LEU A 217 -6.74 -25.54 -5.04
N ALA A 218 -7.37 -26.27 -5.95
CA ALA A 218 -7.40 -25.93 -7.38
C ALA A 218 -8.09 -24.59 -7.63
N ILE A 219 -9.25 -24.36 -6.99
CA ILE A 219 -10.01 -23.11 -7.12
C ILE A 219 -9.22 -21.94 -6.50
N ALA A 220 -8.70 -22.11 -5.28
CA ALA A 220 -7.92 -21.08 -4.60
C ALA A 220 -6.68 -20.69 -5.41
N SER A 221 -5.94 -21.69 -5.93
CA SER A 221 -4.76 -21.41 -6.77
C SER A 221 -5.16 -20.70 -8.06
N GLY A 222 -6.22 -21.06 -8.72
CA GLY A 222 -6.73 -20.39 -9.91
C GLY A 222 -6.98 -18.90 -9.65
N ILE A 223 -7.69 -18.57 -8.57
CA ILE A 223 -7.99 -17.19 -8.18
C ILE A 223 -6.69 -16.41 -7.88
N ILE A 224 -5.75 -17.03 -7.16
CA ILE A 224 -4.47 -16.40 -6.81
C ILE A 224 -3.65 -16.12 -8.07
N PHE A 225 -3.51 -17.09 -8.96
CA PHE A 225 -2.75 -16.91 -10.21
C PHE A 225 -3.36 -15.88 -11.14
N GLU A 226 -4.68 -15.83 -11.24
CA GLU A 226 -5.39 -14.80 -12.01
C GLU A 226 -5.17 -13.40 -11.39
N GLY A 227 -5.19 -13.29 -10.06
CA GLY A 227 -5.12 -12.00 -9.37
C GLY A 227 -3.72 -11.40 -9.25
N ILE A 228 -2.65 -12.23 -9.18
CA ILE A 228 -1.26 -11.77 -8.98
C ILE A 228 -0.82 -10.68 -9.98
N PRO A 229 -0.95 -10.83 -11.31
CA PRO A 229 -0.50 -9.83 -12.27
C PRO A 229 -1.27 -8.51 -12.12
N PHE A 230 -2.55 -8.57 -11.80
CA PHE A 230 -3.37 -7.37 -11.60
C PHE A 230 -3.09 -6.67 -10.28
N LEU A 231 -2.82 -7.42 -9.20
CA LEU A 231 -2.35 -6.86 -7.93
C LEU A 231 -1.01 -6.16 -8.10
N LEU A 232 -0.07 -6.79 -8.80
CA LEU A 232 1.24 -6.20 -9.08
C LEU A 232 1.09 -4.91 -9.90
N LEU A 233 0.28 -4.93 -10.94
CA LEU A 233 0.00 -3.74 -11.75
C LEU A 233 -0.62 -2.62 -10.90
N GLY A 234 -1.60 -2.95 -10.05
CA GLY A 234 -2.25 -2.01 -9.14
C GLY A 234 -1.30 -1.37 -8.15
N THR A 235 -0.40 -2.15 -7.54
CA THR A 235 0.61 -1.64 -6.62
C THR A 235 1.68 -0.80 -7.32
N ILE A 236 2.07 -1.16 -8.55
CA ILE A 236 2.96 -0.34 -9.38
C ILE A 236 2.33 1.02 -9.67
N ILE A 237 1.07 1.06 -10.11
CA ILE A 237 0.36 2.31 -10.42
C ILE A 237 0.11 3.12 -9.14
N SER A 238 -0.28 2.48 -8.03
CA SER A 238 -0.44 3.12 -6.72
C SER A 238 0.86 3.80 -6.26
N SER A 239 1.98 3.08 -6.35
CA SER A 239 3.30 3.59 -6.01
C SER A 239 3.74 4.71 -6.95
N ALA A 240 3.43 4.61 -8.26
CA ALA A 240 3.71 5.66 -9.23
C ALA A 240 2.90 6.94 -8.92
N ILE A 241 1.62 6.80 -8.60
CA ILE A 241 0.79 7.93 -8.16
C ILE A 241 1.39 8.54 -6.89
N THR A 242 1.80 7.73 -5.94
CA THR A 242 2.34 8.19 -4.65
C THR A 242 3.68 8.90 -4.77
N LEU A 243 4.56 8.47 -5.67
CA LEU A 243 5.94 8.97 -5.75
C LEU A 243 6.19 9.92 -6.93
N LEU A 244 5.49 9.74 -8.07
CA LEU A 244 5.79 10.45 -9.30
C LEU A 244 4.79 11.57 -9.64
N VAL A 245 3.53 11.46 -9.21
CA VAL A 245 2.52 12.46 -9.56
C VAL A 245 2.59 13.65 -8.59
N PRO A 246 2.80 14.89 -9.06
CA PRO A 246 2.82 16.06 -8.20
C PRO A 246 1.46 16.33 -7.57
N ASP A 247 1.43 16.63 -6.26
CA ASP A 247 0.18 16.91 -5.53
C ASP A 247 -0.61 18.08 -6.14
N ARG A 248 0.10 19.09 -6.66
CA ARG A 248 -0.50 20.27 -7.33
C ARG A 248 -1.38 19.86 -8.50
N TRP A 249 -0.95 18.86 -9.29
CA TRP A 249 -1.71 18.38 -10.45
C TRP A 249 -2.94 17.58 -10.00
N LEU A 250 -2.75 16.66 -9.06
CA LEU A 250 -3.83 15.82 -8.53
C LEU A 250 -4.91 16.65 -7.84
N MET A 251 -4.50 17.62 -7.02
CA MET A 251 -5.38 18.54 -6.32
C MET A 251 -6.12 19.50 -7.25
N ARG A 252 -5.50 19.88 -8.37
CA ARG A 252 -6.15 20.76 -9.37
C ARG A 252 -7.33 20.10 -10.05
N TYR A 253 -7.23 18.80 -10.33
CA TYR A 253 -8.23 18.07 -11.13
C TYR A 253 -9.21 17.25 -10.30
N LEU A 254 -8.82 16.76 -9.13
CA LEU A 254 -9.64 15.84 -8.32
C LEU A 254 -10.16 16.44 -7.00
N LYS A 255 -9.60 17.56 -6.51
CA LYS A 255 -10.03 18.15 -5.22
C LYS A 255 -11.26 19.07 -5.36
N ALA A 256 -11.48 19.64 -6.51
CA ALA A 256 -12.61 20.55 -6.70
C ALA A 256 -13.93 19.76 -6.64
N ASN A 257 -14.90 20.25 -5.87
CA ASN A 257 -16.29 19.76 -5.87
C ASN A 257 -16.98 20.10 -7.22
N SER A 258 -16.28 19.86 -8.32
CA SER A 258 -16.67 20.21 -9.68
C SER A 258 -17.17 18.96 -10.41
N ILE A 259 -18.13 19.13 -11.28
CA ILE A 259 -18.60 18.09 -12.23
C ILE A 259 -17.40 17.48 -13.00
N LYS A 260 -16.38 18.29 -13.29
CA LYS A 260 -15.14 17.82 -13.94
C LYS A 260 -14.42 16.73 -13.15
N SER A 261 -14.36 16.84 -11.81
CA SER A 261 -13.71 15.84 -10.96
C SER A 261 -14.46 14.51 -10.98
N TYR A 262 -15.78 14.54 -11.04
CA TYR A 262 -16.61 13.34 -11.21
C TYR A 262 -16.38 12.71 -12.58
N GLY A 263 -16.35 13.52 -13.65
CA GLY A 263 -16.08 13.05 -15.01
C GLY A 263 -14.69 12.40 -15.14
N ILE A 264 -13.66 12.98 -14.50
CA ILE A 264 -12.30 12.43 -14.50
C ILE A 264 -12.24 11.11 -13.71
N ALA A 265 -12.90 11.03 -12.55
CA ALA A 265 -12.94 9.82 -11.75
C ALA A 265 -13.62 8.65 -12.50
N ILE A 266 -14.70 8.91 -13.23
CA ILE A 266 -15.38 7.91 -14.06
C ILE A 266 -14.54 7.55 -15.29
N GLY A 267 -14.06 8.57 -16.03
CA GLY A 267 -13.31 8.39 -17.27
C GLY A 267 -11.95 7.70 -17.08
N SER A 268 -11.36 7.82 -15.89
CA SER A 268 -10.11 7.14 -15.58
C SER A 268 -10.22 5.60 -15.68
N GLY A 269 -11.38 5.02 -15.40
CA GLY A 269 -11.62 3.59 -15.55
C GLY A 269 -11.57 3.10 -17.00
N LEU A 270 -11.89 3.97 -17.97
CA LEU A 270 -11.79 3.65 -19.39
C LEU A 270 -10.33 3.69 -19.90
N VAL A 271 -9.54 4.62 -19.36
CA VAL A 271 -8.13 4.82 -19.77
C VAL A 271 -7.21 3.80 -19.11
N LEU A 272 -7.48 3.46 -17.86
CA LEU A 272 -6.69 2.51 -17.10
C LEU A 272 -7.41 1.15 -17.07
N PRO A 273 -6.94 0.13 -17.79
CA PRO A 273 -7.55 -1.21 -17.77
C PRO A 273 -7.24 -1.90 -16.42
N ILE A 274 -7.88 -1.40 -15.36
CA ILE A 274 -7.64 -1.82 -13.98
C ILE A 274 -8.78 -2.71 -13.53
N CYS A 275 -8.45 -3.88 -12.96
CA CYS A 275 -9.44 -4.74 -12.32
C CYS A 275 -9.83 -4.22 -10.92
N ASP A 276 -10.89 -4.81 -10.37
CA ASP A 276 -11.41 -4.54 -9.03
C ASP A 276 -10.34 -4.62 -7.92
N CYS A 277 -9.45 -5.62 -7.98
CA CYS A 277 -8.39 -5.80 -6.99
C CYS A 277 -7.36 -4.65 -6.98
N ALA A 278 -7.04 -4.09 -8.16
CA ALA A 278 -6.06 -3.03 -8.31
C ALA A 278 -6.60 -1.64 -7.94
N THR A 279 -7.92 -1.45 -7.93
CA THR A 279 -8.54 -0.17 -7.55
C THR A 279 -8.39 0.17 -6.07
N ILE A 280 -8.25 -0.84 -5.21
CA ILE A 280 -8.15 -0.66 -3.75
C ILE A 280 -6.85 0.03 -3.31
N PRO A 281 -5.65 -0.42 -3.72
CA PRO A 281 -4.42 0.31 -3.40
C PRO A 281 -4.43 1.73 -3.99
N MET A 282 -4.97 1.91 -5.20
CA MET A 282 -5.10 3.24 -5.81
C MET A 282 -6.06 4.15 -5.03
N PHE A 283 -7.19 3.62 -4.57
CA PHE A 283 -8.12 4.35 -3.71
C PHE A 283 -7.43 4.84 -2.43
N ASN A 284 -6.65 3.96 -1.78
CA ASN A 284 -5.88 4.33 -0.60
C ASN A 284 -4.83 5.41 -0.90
N ALA A 285 -4.11 5.31 -2.03
CA ALA A 285 -3.14 6.31 -2.46
C ALA A 285 -3.79 7.69 -2.70
N LEU A 286 -4.98 7.72 -3.31
CA LEU A 286 -5.74 8.95 -3.53
C LEU A 286 -6.19 9.58 -2.20
N LEU A 287 -6.68 8.78 -1.25
CA LEU A 287 -7.08 9.25 0.08
C LEU A 287 -5.91 9.82 0.87
N LYS A 288 -4.75 9.15 0.86
CA LYS A 288 -3.52 9.64 1.51
C LYS A 288 -3.08 11.00 0.97
N ARG A 289 -3.37 11.30 -0.28
CA ARG A 289 -3.08 12.57 -0.94
C ARG A 289 -4.16 13.64 -0.76
N GLY A 290 -5.15 13.38 0.12
CA GLY A 290 -6.18 14.36 0.46
C GLY A 290 -7.29 14.50 -0.58
N ILE A 291 -7.44 13.55 -1.51
CA ILE A 291 -8.60 13.52 -2.42
C ILE A 291 -9.86 13.25 -1.59
N PRO A 292 -10.97 13.99 -1.84
CA PRO A 292 -12.20 13.78 -1.11
C PRO A 292 -12.70 12.33 -1.22
N GLN A 293 -13.14 11.78 -0.10
CA GLN A 293 -13.58 10.39 0.04
C GLN A 293 -14.60 9.97 -1.03
N HIS A 294 -15.57 10.83 -1.35
CA HIS A 294 -16.61 10.54 -2.33
C HIS A 294 -16.07 10.45 -3.76
N ILE A 295 -15.01 11.20 -4.10
CA ILE A 295 -14.37 11.13 -5.43
C ILE A 295 -13.50 9.86 -5.52
N GLY A 296 -12.76 9.54 -4.46
CA GLY A 296 -12.01 8.28 -4.39
C GLY A 296 -12.91 7.05 -4.49
N LEU A 297 -14.07 7.06 -3.80
CA LEU A 297 -15.07 6.00 -3.90
C LEU A 297 -15.65 5.90 -5.30
N LEU A 298 -15.99 7.04 -5.94
CA LEU A 298 -16.49 7.05 -7.31
C LEU A 298 -15.49 6.41 -8.27
N PHE A 299 -14.20 6.75 -8.14
CA PHE A 299 -13.12 6.13 -8.91
C PHE A 299 -13.08 4.61 -8.67
N MET A 300 -13.06 4.18 -7.41
CA MET A 300 -12.97 2.76 -7.04
C MET A 300 -14.14 1.93 -7.60
N LEU A 301 -15.36 2.48 -7.56
CA LEU A 301 -16.56 1.76 -7.99
C LEU A 301 -16.80 1.82 -9.51
N ALA A 302 -16.47 2.94 -10.15
CA ALA A 302 -16.68 3.10 -11.58
C ALA A 302 -15.61 2.42 -12.44
N SER A 303 -14.36 2.37 -11.98
CA SER A 303 -13.22 1.84 -12.76
C SER A 303 -13.41 0.40 -13.24
N PRO A 304 -13.82 -0.58 -12.41
CA PRO A 304 -14.00 -1.96 -12.87
C PRO A 304 -15.14 -2.12 -13.87
N ILE A 305 -16.17 -1.28 -13.78
CA ILE A 305 -17.33 -1.32 -14.70
C ILE A 305 -16.96 -0.74 -16.05
N MET A 306 -16.18 0.36 -16.05
CA MET A 306 -15.73 1.04 -17.25
C MET A 306 -14.53 0.36 -17.91
N ASN A 307 -13.97 -0.68 -17.28
CA ASN A 307 -12.83 -1.42 -17.82
C ASN A 307 -13.14 -1.97 -19.22
N PRO A 308 -12.36 -1.57 -20.26
CA PRO A 308 -12.62 -1.98 -21.64
C PRO A 308 -12.59 -3.50 -21.83
N ILE A 309 -11.76 -4.22 -21.05
CA ILE A 309 -11.69 -5.68 -21.11
C ILE A 309 -12.98 -6.31 -20.59
N ALA A 310 -13.53 -5.79 -19.47
CA ALA A 310 -14.80 -6.27 -18.92
C ALA A 310 -15.99 -5.94 -19.84
N LEU A 311 -15.97 -4.79 -20.51
CA LEU A 311 -16.98 -4.42 -21.50
C LEU A 311 -16.91 -5.32 -22.73
N LEU A 312 -15.70 -5.59 -23.21
CA LEU A 312 -15.50 -6.51 -24.34
C LEU A 312 -15.95 -7.94 -23.99
N ALA A 313 -15.62 -8.43 -22.79
CA ALA A 313 -16.10 -9.73 -22.30
C ALA A 313 -17.65 -9.78 -22.26
N THR A 314 -18.29 -8.69 -21.83
CA THR A 314 -19.76 -8.60 -21.83
C THR A 314 -20.33 -8.60 -23.25
N TYR A 315 -19.67 -7.94 -24.20
CA TYR A 315 -20.08 -7.95 -25.62
C TYR A 315 -20.07 -9.37 -26.18
N TYR A 316 -19.01 -10.12 -25.96
CA TYR A 316 -18.90 -11.50 -26.45
C TYR A 316 -19.82 -12.48 -25.69
N ALA A 317 -20.10 -12.22 -24.42
CA ALA A 317 -21.01 -13.07 -23.64
C ALA A 317 -22.48 -12.90 -24.06
N PHE A 318 -22.88 -11.69 -24.48
CA PHE A 318 -24.26 -11.35 -24.83
C PHE A 318 -24.40 -10.85 -26.27
N PRO A 319 -24.03 -11.66 -27.30
CA PRO A 319 -24.06 -11.23 -28.70
C PRO A 319 -25.49 -10.91 -29.19
N ASP A 320 -26.50 -11.63 -28.69
CA ASP A 320 -27.91 -11.47 -29.08
C ASP A 320 -28.57 -10.24 -28.45
N THR A 321 -28.02 -9.70 -27.38
CA THR A 321 -28.59 -8.61 -26.60
C THR A 321 -27.56 -7.53 -26.23
N PRO A 322 -27.02 -6.79 -27.21
CA PRO A 322 -25.96 -5.78 -26.98
C PRO A 322 -26.39 -4.64 -26.05
N GLN A 323 -27.71 -4.46 -25.84
CA GLN A 323 -28.29 -3.51 -24.89
C GLN A 323 -27.82 -3.73 -23.44
N ILE A 324 -27.45 -4.97 -23.08
CA ILE A 324 -26.93 -5.30 -21.75
C ILE A 324 -25.64 -4.55 -21.44
N ILE A 325 -24.80 -4.26 -22.44
CA ILE A 325 -23.58 -3.48 -22.27
C ILE A 325 -23.92 -2.04 -21.85
N LEU A 326 -24.86 -1.42 -22.57
CA LEU A 326 -25.31 -0.07 -22.25
C LEU A 326 -25.96 -0.02 -20.87
N ALA A 327 -26.78 -1.02 -20.54
CA ALA A 327 -27.37 -1.15 -19.21
C ALA A 327 -26.31 -1.33 -18.11
N ARG A 328 -25.26 -2.14 -18.37
CA ARG A 328 -24.12 -2.32 -17.46
C ARG A 328 -23.38 -1.01 -17.22
N ILE A 329 -23.07 -0.25 -18.27
CA ILE A 329 -22.36 1.02 -18.17
C ILE A 329 -23.22 2.07 -17.45
N ILE A 330 -24.43 2.32 -17.94
CA ILE A 330 -25.28 3.40 -17.43
C ILE A 330 -25.71 3.09 -15.99
N GLY A 331 -26.20 1.89 -15.71
CA GLY A 331 -26.60 1.49 -14.37
C GLY A 331 -25.45 1.49 -13.39
N GLY A 332 -24.28 0.98 -13.80
CA GLY A 332 -23.08 0.96 -12.96
C GLY A 332 -22.58 2.36 -12.61
N ILE A 333 -22.52 3.28 -13.58
CA ILE A 333 -22.15 4.68 -13.32
C ILE A 333 -23.18 5.36 -12.38
N LEU A 334 -24.47 5.13 -12.59
CA LEU A 334 -25.52 5.69 -11.73
C LEU A 334 -25.40 5.18 -10.29
N ILE A 335 -25.17 3.88 -10.11
CA ILE A 335 -24.95 3.29 -8.78
C ILE A 335 -23.70 3.90 -8.13
N ALA A 336 -22.57 3.96 -8.83
CA ALA A 336 -21.34 4.55 -8.32
C ALA A 336 -21.51 6.02 -7.92
N CYS A 337 -22.21 6.80 -8.73
CA CYS A 337 -22.53 8.21 -8.42
C CYS A 337 -23.45 8.33 -7.19
N MET A 338 -24.50 7.53 -7.09
CA MET A 338 -25.40 7.55 -5.94
C MET A 338 -24.69 7.17 -4.65
N VAL A 339 -23.84 6.13 -4.67
CA VAL A 339 -23.02 5.77 -3.52
C VAL A 339 -22.09 6.92 -3.15
N ALA A 340 -21.37 7.50 -4.11
CA ALA A 340 -20.47 8.62 -3.86
C ALA A 340 -21.21 9.82 -3.23
N LEU A 341 -22.43 10.13 -3.68
CA LEU A 341 -23.27 11.18 -3.13
C LEU A 341 -23.69 10.91 -1.67
N THR A 342 -24.01 9.66 -1.30
CA THR A 342 -24.34 9.32 0.09
C THR A 342 -23.17 9.57 1.03
N PHE A 343 -21.94 9.28 0.58
CA PHE A 343 -20.72 9.56 1.34
C PHE A 343 -20.29 11.03 1.31
N LYS A 344 -20.76 11.81 0.33
CA LYS A 344 -20.60 13.26 0.33
C LYS A 344 -21.52 13.92 1.36
N TRP A 345 -22.79 13.49 1.46
CA TRP A 345 -23.77 14.08 2.39
C TRP A 345 -23.52 13.69 3.84
N LYS A 346 -23.11 12.47 4.09
CA LYS A 346 -22.71 11.98 5.41
C LYS A 346 -21.31 11.42 5.35
N PRO A 347 -20.26 12.26 5.38
CA PRO A 347 -18.90 11.79 5.37
C PRO A 347 -18.68 10.93 6.63
N HIS A 348 -18.18 9.74 6.45
CA HIS A 348 -17.76 8.91 7.57
C HIS A 348 -16.40 9.44 8.03
N LYS A 349 -16.24 9.68 9.33
CA LYS A 349 -14.90 9.95 9.87
C LYS A 349 -14.06 8.72 9.53
N LEU A 350 -13.24 8.82 8.50
CA LEU A 350 -12.21 7.83 8.29
C LEU A 350 -11.35 7.86 9.54
N SER A 351 -11.56 6.92 10.45
CA SER A 351 -10.50 6.50 11.32
C SER A 351 -9.55 5.65 10.45
N THR A 352 -8.89 6.30 9.50
CA THR A 352 -7.61 5.81 9.04
C THR A 352 -6.84 5.64 10.33
N ILE A 353 -6.20 4.50 10.48
CA ILE A 353 -5.30 4.21 11.60
C ILE A 353 -4.27 5.33 11.80
N THR A 354 -4.23 6.28 10.89
CA THR A 354 -3.35 7.46 10.77
C THR A 354 -3.96 8.80 11.19
N ASN A 355 -5.20 8.90 11.71
CA ASN A 355 -5.89 10.19 11.95
C ASN A 355 -5.48 10.96 13.23
N ASN A 356 -4.43 10.57 13.92
CA ASN A 356 -3.81 11.39 14.96
C ASN A 356 -2.37 11.81 14.64
N LEU A 357 -1.94 11.62 13.40
CA LEU A 357 -0.70 12.19 12.91
C LEU A 357 -1.00 13.59 12.38
N PRO A 358 -0.22 14.61 12.74
CA PRO A 358 -0.14 15.81 11.93
C PRO A 358 0.15 15.29 10.52
N GLN A 359 -0.78 15.52 9.59
CA GLN A 359 -0.49 15.29 8.18
C GLN A 359 0.79 16.06 7.91
N PRO A 360 1.81 15.45 7.31
CA PRO A 360 2.94 16.21 6.85
C PRO A 360 2.39 17.19 5.82
N LYS A 361 2.02 18.39 6.29
CA LYS A 361 1.80 19.53 5.42
C LYS A 361 3.15 19.74 4.77
N ASP A 362 3.22 19.48 3.48
CA ASP A 362 4.35 19.79 2.63
C ASP A 362 5.65 18.97 2.80
N TYR A 363 5.60 17.71 3.21
CA TYR A 363 6.68 16.81 2.81
C TYR A 363 6.57 16.54 1.30
N GLN A 364 6.82 17.59 0.51
CA GLN A 364 7.36 17.40 -0.81
C GLN A 364 8.65 16.62 -0.58
N TYR A 365 8.66 15.37 -0.93
CA TYR A 365 9.90 14.69 -1.27
C TYR A 365 10.63 15.67 -2.19
N GLY A 366 11.64 16.35 -1.63
CA GLY A 366 12.39 17.33 -2.37
C GLY A 366 12.68 16.72 -3.71
N SER A 367 12.40 17.47 -4.75
CA SER A 367 12.66 17.10 -6.13
C SER A 367 14.16 16.95 -6.38
N SER A 368 14.82 16.14 -5.56
CA SER A 368 16.19 15.77 -5.76
C SER A 368 16.20 14.72 -6.87
N ASN A 369 16.80 15.08 -8.00
CA ASN A 369 17.02 14.30 -9.19
C ASN A 369 17.92 13.06 -8.95
N GLN A 370 17.58 12.20 -8.01
CA GLN A 370 18.29 10.93 -7.77
C GLN A 370 17.55 9.80 -8.45
N GLU A 371 17.77 9.60 -9.75
CA GLU A 371 17.15 8.51 -10.51
C GLU A 371 17.43 7.12 -9.92
N GLY A 372 18.62 6.88 -9.38
CA GLY A 372 18.99 5.60 -8.77
C GLY A 372 18.24 5.30 -7.46
N ASN A 373 18.08 6.30 -6.61
CA ASN A 373 17.43 6.14 -5.30
C ASN A 373 15.90 6.13 -5.44
N LYS A 374 15.35 6.89 -6.39
CA LYS A 374 13.90 6.87 -6.72
C LYS A 374 13.44 5.49 -7.20
N LYS A 375 14.24 4.81 -8.03
CA LYS A 375 13.93 3.44 -8.48
C LYS A 375 13.95 2.44 -7.33
N LYS A 376 14.94 2.51 -6.42
CA LYS A 376 15.04 1.64 -5.25
C LYS A 376 13.84 1.86 -4.30
N ILE A 377 13.53 3.12 -3.98
CA ILE A 377 12.38 3.49 -3.13
C ILE A 377 11.06 3.04 -3.77
N PHE A 378 10.91 3.25 -5.07
CA PHE A 378 9.73 2.81 -5.81
C PHE A 378 9.55 1.29 -5.74
N LEU A 379 10.62 0.52 -5.99
CA LEU A 379 10.57 -0.95 -5.94
C LEU A 379 10.26 -1.46 -4.52
N LEU A 380 10.87 -0.88 -3.50
CA LEU A 380 10.60 -1.24 -2.11
C LEU A 380 9.16 -0.92 -1.70
N HIS A 381 8.62 0.21 -2.17
CA HIS A 381 7.22 0.58 -1.92
C HIS A 381 6.26 -0.40 -2.62
N VAL A 382 6.52 -0.73 -3.89
CA VAL A 382 5.74 -1.73 -4.65
C VAL A 382 5.78 -3.09 -3.97
N GLU A 383 6.98 -3.57 -3.63
CA GLU A 383 7.15 -4.86 -2.98
C GLU A 383 6.38 -4.97 -1.68
N ARG A 384 6.47 -3.96 -0.84
CA ARG A 384 5.82 -3.93 0.46
C ARG A 384 4.30 -3.89 0.35
N GLU A 385 3.77 -2.99 -0.48
CA GLU A 385 2.33 -2.89 -0.71
C GLU A 385 1.78 -4.18 -1.33
N PHE A 386 2.49 -4.74 -2.30
CA PHE A 386 2.15 -6.02 -2.94
C PHE A 386 2.13 -7.18 -1.95
N SER A 387 3.18 -7.34 -1.14
CA SER A 387 3.29 -8.44 -0.16
C SER A 387 2.18 -8.39 0.88
N GLN A 388 1.86 -7.20 1.38
CA GLN A 388 0.77 -7.02 2.34
C GLN A 388 -0.59 -7.38 1.71
N LEU A 389 -0.87 -6.88 0.51
CA LEU A 389 -2.13 -7.16 -0.19
C LEU A 389 -2.26 -8.63 -0.55
N LEU A 390 -1.17 -9.29 -0.95
CA LEU A 390 -1.18 -10.69 -1.34
C LEU A 390 -1.61 -11.62 -0.19
N ILE A 391 -1.24 -11.31 1.05
CA ILE A 391 -1.67 -12.09 2.22
C ILE A 391 -3.19 -12.00 2.39
N TYR A 392 -3.77 -10.79 2.33
CA TYR A 392 -5.23 -10.62 2.44
C TYR A 392 -5.97 -11.23 1.25
N PHE A 393 -5.41 -11.07 0.05
CA PHE A 393 -5.97 -11.64 -1.17
C PHE A 393 -5.96 -13.17 -1.13
N SER A 394 -4.86 -13.80 -0.69
CA SER A 394 -4.77 -15.25 -0.54
C SER A 394 -5.76 -15.79 0.50
N ALA A 395 -5.89 -15.11 1.64
CA ALA A 395 -6.87 -15.48 2.66
C ALA A 395 -8.30 -15.41 2.11
N ALA A 396 -8.63 -14.37 1.34
CA ALA A 396 -9.92 -14.24 0.66
C ALA A 396 -10.14 -15.34 -0.37
N ALA A 397 -9.12 -15.66 -1.19
CA ALA A 397 -9.20 -16.73 -2.21
C ALA A 397 -9.47 -18.11 -1.59
N PHE A 398 -8.82 -18.43 -0.45
CA PHE A 398 -9.10 -19.66 0.28
C PHE A 398 -10.50 -19.69 0.86
N THR A 399 -10.95 -18.60 1.48
CA THR A 399 -12.32 -18.50 2.03
C THR A 399 -13.36 -18.71 0.93
N LEU A 400 -13.13 -18.11 -0.23
CA LEU A 400 -14.00 -18.21 -1.38
C LEU A 400 -14.02 -19.62 -1.97
N ALA A 401 -12.86 -20.26 -2.11
CA ALA A 401 -12.75 -21.63 -2.62
C ALA A 401 -13.47 -22.64 -1.71
N LEU A 402 -13.33 -22.48 -0.38
CA LEU A 402 -14.10 -23.29 0.59
C LEU A 402 -15.61 -23.13 0.38
N PHE A 403 -16.06 -21.90 0.20
CA PHE A 403 -17.46 -21.58 -0.02
C PHE A 403 -17.99 -22.18 -1.33
N GLN A 404 -17.24 -22.07 -2.43
CA GLN A 404 -17.62 -22.61 -3.74
C GLN A 404 -17.71 -24.15 -3.75
N VAL A 405 -16.83 -24.84 -3.02
CA VAL A 405 -16.89 -26.32 -2.91
C VAL A 405 -18.06 -26.79 -2.03
N TRP A 406 -18.43 -25.97 -1.03
CA TRP A 406 -19.55 -26.30 -0.13
C TRP A 406 -20.91 -26.09 -0.79
N ILE A 407 -21.07 -25.10 -1.65
CA ILE A 407 -22.30 -24.89 -2.43
C ILE A 407 -22.29 -25.86 -3.59
N LYS A 408 -22.94 -27.02 -3.38
CA LYS A 408 -23.08 -28.00 -4.45
C LYS A 408 -23.88 -27.40 -5.61
N PRO A 409 -23.52 -27.72 -6.88
CA PRO A 409 -24.29 -27.34 -8.08
C PRO A 409 -25.76 -27.74 -8.05
N THR A 410 -26.13 -28.74 -7.23
CA THR A 410 -27.50 -29.22 -7.03
C THR A 410 -28.45 -28.16 -6.49
N PHE A 411 -27.94 -27.06 -5.87
CA PHE A 411 -28.78 -25.94 -5.47
C PHE A 411 -29.37 -25.17 -6.67
N PHE A 412 -28.71 -25.26 -7.84
CA PHE A 412 -29.09 -24.54 -9.07
C PHE A 412 -29.76 -25.42 -10.11
N SER A 413 -29.95 -26.72 -9.85
CA SER A 413 -30.48 -27.67 -10.80
C SER A 413 -32.02 -27.75 -10.83
N GLY A 414 -32.73 -27.00 -9.99
CA GLY A 414 -34.18 -26.85 -10.03
C GLY A 414 -34.59 -25.60 -10.79
N SER A 415 -35.62 -25.66 -11.62
CA SER A 415 -36.32 -24.47 -12.13
C SER A 415 -36.85 -23.70 -10.91
N LEU A 416 -36.07 -22.73 -10.44
CA LEU A 416 -36.47 -21.82 -9.37
C LEU A 416 -37.51 -20.87 -9.98
N ASP A 417 -38.78 -21.23 -9.89
CA ASP A 417 -39.88 -20.31 -10.15
C ASP A 417 -39.96 -19.28 -8.97
N VAL A 418 -38.86 -18.53 -8.82
CA VAL A 418 -38.70 -17.61 -7.73
C VAL A 418 -39.20 -16.23 -8.17
N ALA A 419 -40.08 -15.65 -7.38
CA ALA A 419 -40.52 -14.27 -7.62
C ALA A 419 -39.34 -13.34 -7.89
N THR A 420 -39.43 -12.51 -8.93
CA THR A 420 -38.32 -11.66 -9.45
C THR A 420 -37.59 -10.87 -8.38
N PRO A 421 -38.22 -10.27 -7.34
CA PRO A 421 -37.54 -9.57 -6.28
C PRO A 421 -36.61 -10.46 -5.46
N ILE A 422 -36.99 -11.71 -5.24
CA ILE A 422 -36.16 -12.69 -4.50
C ILE A 422 -35.00 -13.16 -5.38
N ALA A 423 -35.24 -13.35 -6.69
CA ALA A 423 -34.18 -13.66 -7.66
C ALA A 423 -33.12 -12.55 -7.72
N ASN A 424 -33.54 -11.27 -7.70
CA ASN A 424 -32.65 -10.10 -7.64
C ASN A 424 -31.79 -10.15 -6.37
N ALA A 425 -32.40 -10.36 -5.19
CA ALA A 425 -31.65 -10.43 -3.93
C ALA A 425 -30.69 -11.63 -3.88
N LEU A 426 -31.12 -12.79 -4.39
CA LEU A 426 -30.30 -13.98 -4.44
C LEU A 426 -29.05 -13.77 -5.32
N LEU A 427 -29.22 -13.23 -6.53
CA LEU A 427 -28.10 -12.98 -7.45
C LEU A 427 -27.15 -11.91 -6.94
N LEU A 428 -27.63 -10.89 -6.23
CA LEU A 428 -26.76 -9.94 -5.54
C LEU A 428 -25.93 -10.61 -4.43
N ALA A 429 -26.55 -11.48 -3.63
CA ALA A 429 -25.82 -12.25 -2.63
C ALA A 429 -24.76 -13.16 -3.27
N LEU A 430 -25.09 -13.82 -4.38
CA LEU A 430 -24.15 -14.65 -5.14
C LEU A 430 -23.03 -13.84 -5.78
N ALA A 431 -23.29 -12.65 -6.33
CA ALA A 431 -22.26 -11.76 -6.86
C ALA A 431 -21.23 -11.41 -5.78
N PHE A 432 -21.71 -11.04 -4.59
CA PHE A 432 -20.85 -10.73 -3.47
C PHE A 432 -20.03 -11.94 -2.97
N LEU A 433 -20.69 -13.12 -2.91
CA LEU A 433 -20.08 -14.35 -2.39
C LEU A 433 -19.12 -15.03 -3.38
N PHE A 434 -19.43 -15.03 -4.67
CA PHE A 434 -18.56 -15.69 -5.67
C PHE A 434 -17.28 -14.93 -5.95
N SER A 435 -17.29 -13.62 -5.75
CA SER A 435 -16.08 -12.79 -5.83
C SER A 435 -15.29 -13.01 -7.14
N LEU A 436 -16.01 -13.00 -8.24
CA LEU A 436 -15.44 -13.25 -9.57
C LEU A 436 -14.70 -12.03 -10.10
N CYS A 437 -13.79 -12.23 -11.06
CA CYS A 437 -13.20 -11.14 -11.79
C CYS A 437 -14.22 -10.49 -12.72
N SER A 438 -14.15 -9.20 -12.96
CA SER A 438 -15.10 -8.44 -13.79
C SER A 438 -15.24 -8.95 -15.23
N THR A 439 -14.28 -9.73 -15.73
CA THR A 439 -14.32 -10.44 -17.02
C THR A 439 -15.08 -11.77 -16.93
N SER A 440 -14.84 -12.53 -15.86
CA SER A 440 -15.50 -13.82 -15.61
C SER A 440 -16.99 -13.64 -15.27
N ASP A 441 -17.35 -12.51 -14.63
CA ASP A 441 -18.73 -12.13 -14.33
C ASP A 441 -19.64 -12.17 -15.57
N ALA A 442 -19.13 -11.70 -16.71
CA ALA A 442 -19.90 -11.65 -17.95
C ALA A 442 -20.27 -13.06 -18.47
N ILE A 443 -19.30 -13.98 -18.42
CA ILE A 443 -19.49 -15.36 -18.89
C ILE A 443 -20.47 -16.09 -17.98
N ILE A 444 -20.31 -15.94 -16.67
CA ILE A 444 -21.21 -16.57 -15.68
C ILE A 444 -22.59 -15.91 -15.73
N GLY A 445 -22.66 -14.59 -15.88
CA GLY A 445 -23.90 -13.86 -16.08
C GLY A 445 -24.69 -14.38 -17.28
N ARG A 446 -24.03 -14.74 -18.39
CA ARG A 446 -24.68 -15.39 -19.54
C ARG A 446 -25.26 -16.75 -19.17
N SER A 447 -24.54 -17.56 -18.44
CA SER A 447 -25.05 -18.86 -17.99
C SER A 447 -26.27 -18.70 -17.06
N LEU A 448 -26.23 -17.70 -16.18
CA LEU A 448 -27.32 -17.38 -15.26
C LEU A 448 -28.56 -16.78 -15.96
N SER A 449 -28.38 -16.10 -17.12
CA SER A 449 -29.51 -15.53 -17.87
C SER A 449 -30.48 -16.53 -18.43
N ASN A 450 -30.13 -17.84 -18.48
CA ASN A 450 -31.03 -18.91 -18.85
C ASN A 450 -31.93 -19.36 -17.68
N LEU A 451 -31.58 -18.99 -16.44
CA LEU A 451 -32.26 -19.46 -15.22
C LEU A 451 -32.96 -18.32 -14.47
N PHE A 452 -32.47 -17.07 -14.65
CA PHE A 452 -32.91 -15.90 -13.88
C PHE A 452 -33.31 -14.74 -14.79
N PRO A 453 -34.17 -13.85 -14.32
CA PRO A 453 -34.54 -12.62 -15.07
C PRO A 453 -33.32 -11.74 -15.36
N ILE A 454 -33.36 -11.07 -16.50
CA ILE A 454 -32.27 -10.16 -16.94
C ILE A 454 -31.97 -9.05 -15.91
N SER A 455 -32.99 -8.56 -15.19
CA SER A 455 -32.82 -7.57 -14.11
C SER A 455 -31.90 -8.09 -13.00
N ALA A 456 -32.05 -9.35 -12.61
CA ALA A 456 -31.23 -10.01 -11.60
C ALA A 456 -29.79 -10.23 -12.11
N VAL A 457 -29.64 -10.63 -13.38
CA VAL A 457 -28.33 -10.80 -14.02
C VAL A 457 -27.59 -9.45 -14.11
N LEU A 458 -28.28 -8.36 -14.44
CA LEU A 458 -27.70 -7.01 -14.41
C LEU A 458 -27.25 -6.61 -13.01
N GLY A 459 -28.05 -6.92 -11.98
CA GLY A 459 -27.64 -6.69 -10.58
C GLY A 459 -26.35 -7.43 -10.23
N PHE A 460 -26.21 -8.69 -10.69
CA PHE A 460 -24.98 -9.48 -10.55
C PHE A 460 -23.79 -8.80 -11.25
N LEU A 461 -23.96 -8.32 -12.48
CA LEU A 461 -22.94 -7.63 -13.27
C LEU A 461 -22.57 -6.25 -12.75
N TRP A 462 -23.44 -5.59 -11.96
CA TRP A 462 -23.15 -4.29 -11.32
C TRP A 462 -22.44 -4.50 -9.98
N LEU A 463 -22.97 -5.37 -9.09
CA LEU A 463 -22.46 -5.52 -7.73
C LEU A 463 -21.09 -6.20 -7.70
N GLY A 464 -20.91 -7.30 -8.43
CA GLY A 464 -19.71 -8.12 -8.42
C GLY A 464 -18.43 -7.29 -8.59
N PRO A 465 -18.29 -6.50 -9.67
CA PRO A 465 -17.11 -5.67 -9.89
C PRO A 465 -16.94 -4.53 -8.89
N MET A 466 -18.02 -4.05 -8.26
CA MET A 466 -17.96 -2.93 -7.32
C MET A 466 -17.47 -3.33 -5.95
N ILE A 467 -18.00 -4.44 -5.41
CA ILE A 467 -17.67 -4.91 -4.08
C ILE A 467 -17.96 -6.39 -3.92
N ASP A 468 -17.00 -7.12 -3.43
CA ASP A 468 -17.07 -8.55 -3.15
C ASP A 468 -16.33 -8.89 -1.84
N ILE A 469 -16.35 -10.15 -1.43
CA ILE A 469 -15.66 -10.63 -0.22
C ILE A 469 -14.16 -10.32 -0.31
N LYS A 470 -13.53 -10.55 -1.45
CA LYS A 470 -12.10 -10.33 -1.70
C LYS A 470 -11.75 -8.87 -1.47
N ASN A 471 -12.55 -7.95 -2.03
CA ASN A 471 -12.39 -6.51 -1.86
C ASN A 471 -12.59 -6.06 -0.41
N VAL A 472 -13.51 -6.66 0.33
CA VAL A 472 -13.72 -6.41 1.76
C VAL A 472 -12.47 -6.78 2.57
N TYR A 473 -11.86 -7.94 2.32
CA TYR A 473 -10.63 -8.35 2.99
C TYR A 473 -9.47 -7.40 2.70
N MET A 474 -9.32 -6.96 1.44
CA MET A 474 -8.26 -6.03 1.04
C MET A 474 -8.49 -4.62 1.63
N LEU A 475 -9.72 -4.11 1.61
CA LEU A 475 -10.08 -2.82 2.20
C LEU A 475 -9.82 -2.77 3.72
N ARG A 476 -9.98 -3.91 4.41
CA ARG A 476 -9.77 -3.99 5.86
C ARG A 476 -8.33 -3.63 6.30
N GLN A 477 -7.38 -3.76 5.39
CA GLN A 477 -6.00 -3.34 5.63
C GLN A 477 -5.87 -1.82 5.80
N TYR A 478 -6.68 -1.05 5.08
CA TYR A 478 -6.54 0.40 4.99
C TYR A 478 -7.59 1.16 5.78
N ILE A 479 -8.78 0.58 5.97
CA ILE A 479 -9.98 1.30 6.41
C ILE A 479 -10.69 0.54 7.52
N SER A 480 -11.37 1.29 8.40
CA SER A 480 -12.13 0.73 9.52
C SER A 480 -13.29 -0.18 9.06
N THR A 481 -13.55 -1.23 9.82
CA THR A 481 -14.64 -2.19 9.54
C THR A 481 -16.01 -1.50 9.47
N SER A 482 -16.24 -0.47 10.29
CA SER A 482 -17.49 0.31 10.28
C SER A 482 -17.74 1.03 8.96
N PHE A 483 -16.68 1.57 8.34
CA PHE A 483 -16.77 2.18 7.02
C PHE A 483 -17.08 1.14 5.95
N ILE A 484 -16.39 0.00 5.96
CA ILE A 484 -16.57 -1.08 5.00
C ILE A 484 -17.99 -1.63 5.08
N LEU A 485 -18.50 -1.88 6.29
CA LEU A 485 -19.86 -2.36 6.47
C LEU A 485 -20.90 -1.38 5.90
N ARG A 486 -20.73 -0.09 6.20
CA ARG A 486 -21.59 0.96 5.61
C ARG A 486 -21.50 0.98 4.09
N LEU A 487 -20.30 0.83 3.53
CA LEU A 487 -20.07 0.81 2.09
C LEU A 487 -20.80 -0.38 1.44
N VAL A 488 -20.58 -1.59 1.95
CA VAL A 488 -21.23 -2.81 1.45
C VAL A 488 -22.76 -2.69 1.50
N ILE A 489 -23.31 -2.27 2.64
CA ILE A 489 -24.77 -2.10 2.80
C ILE A 489 -25.30 -1.06 1.81
N THR A 490 -24.63 0.10 1.67
CA THR A 490 -25.06 1.18 0.78
C THR A 490 -25.05 0.74 -0.68
N ILE A 491 -23.97 0.08 -1.14
CA ILE A 491 -23.88 -0.42 -2.51
C ILE A 491 -24.97 -1.46 -2.76
N SER A 492 -25.13 -2.44 -1.87
CA SER A 492 -26.11 -3.52 -2.01
C SER A 492 -27.55 -2.99 -2.10
N ILE A 493 -27.93 -2.04 -1.24
CA ILE A 493 -29.27 -1.42 -1.25
C ILE A 493 -29.48 -0.64 -2.54
N ILE A 494 -28.53 0.21 -2.93
CA ILE A 494 -28.68 1.02 -4.15
C ILE A 494 -28.77 0.12 -5.38
N THR A 495 -27.91 -0.91 -5.47
CA THR A 495 -27.95 -1.88 -6.58
C THR A 495 -29.27 -2.63 -6.62
N TYR A 496 -29.79 -3.08 -5.48
CA TYR A 496 -31.07 -3.74 -5.40
C TYR A 496 -32.22 -2.84 -5.89
N ILE A 497 -32.25 -1.57 -5.46
CA ILE A 497 -33.26 -0.59 -5.92
C ILE A 497 -33.13 -0.40 -7.43
N MET A 498 -31.90 -0.31 -7.97
CA MET A 498 -31.66 -0.16 -9.40
C MET A 498 -32.12 -1.38 -10.20
N THR A 499 -31.97 -2.61 -9.68
CA THR A 499 -32.51 -3.80 -10.35
C THR A 499 -34.03 -3.80 -10.42
N LEU A 500 -34.70 -3.39 -9.34
CA LEU A 500 -36.17 -3.24 -9.30
C LEU A 500 -36.66 -2.13 -10.26
N LEU A 501 -35.94 -1.00 -10.28
CA LEU A 501 -36.25 0.11 -11.19
C LEU A 501 -36.10 -0.33 -12.66
N PHE A 502 -35.03 -1.05 -12.97
CA PHE A 502 -34.80 -1.58 -14.32
C PHE A 502 -35.90 -2.54 -14.74
N GLN A 503 -36.29 -3.45 -13.83
CA GLN A 503 -37.42 -4.37 -14.05
C GLN A 503 -38.72 -3.60 -14.35
N PHE A 504 -39.02 -2.58 -13.56
CA PHE A 504 -40.25 -1.79 -13.73
C PHE A 504 -40.28 -1.00 -15.05
N LEU A 505 -39.13 -0.43 -15.45
CA LEU A 505 -39.01 0.39 -16.65
C LEU A 505 -39.08 -0.42 -17.96
N PHE A 506 -38.54 -1.63 -17.95
CA PHE A 506 -38.41 -2.45 -19.16
C PHE A 506 -39.39 -3.63 -19.22
N ASN A 507 -40.26 -3.78 -18.22
CA ASN A 507 -41.21 -4.90 -18.10
C ASN A 507 -40.58 -6.32 -18.30
N VAL A 508 -39.36 -6.50 -17.79
CA VAL A 508 -38.58 -7.73 -17.97
C VAL A 508 -38.41 -8.47 -16.65
#